data_04ad50e04fa05ed928e2a7cd1246d779
#
_entry.id   04ad50e04fa05ed928e2a7cd1246d779
#
_cell.length_a   1.000
_cell.length_b   1.000
_cell.length_c   1.000
_cell.angle_alpha   90.00
_cell.angle_beta   90.00
_cell.angle_gamma   90.00
#
_symmetry.space_group_name_H-M   'P 1'
#
loop_
_entity.id
_entity.type
_entity.pdbx_description
1 polymer ?
#
loop_
_entity_poly.entity_id
_entity_poly.type
_entity_poly.pdbx_seq_one_letter_code
_entity_poly.pdbx_strand_id
1 'polypeptide(L)'
;MGRRMGKKIGQRCFLPVLFFAVAVAGSSAWMSAQDEKPPNFHVVVDLVQLNVAVTDNKGNYVTGLKPSDFVLTEDGIRQKIATFGEGNQAPQALIDFAKDQSEPKTVEPQTELHEAAPVAEGQNVSPLVGANVFILFDTSNYMYRGFAFAQDAIADFVRSLDGPDRIALYAYSRDLFRAAPLTPDRFQVLRGVRATTAGDDAALYNALLLTLKDAGHFTGRKVIVVFSNGPDNDSLVPPEDVGELAQSEGVPIYMISTRAAKLEPVSTAVFGRMAEATGGEAYFAKSWKDEQQAFASIRDDLAHLYALNYYPQPNPNQGWRAISVKLVGERLKKYHIRTRSGYRPLPAHALADTADEALSTVRPTVGAVPAADSVAPKE
;
A
#
# COMPACT_ATOMS: atom_id res chain seq x y z
N MET A 1 74.43 -10.72 -28.43
CA MET A 1 75.38 -11.00 -27.33
C MET A 1 74.57 -11.73 -26.27
N GLY A 2 74.60 -12.97 -26.08
CA GLY A 2 75.62 -13.96 -25.85
C GLY A 2 75.09 -14.80 -24.70
N ARG A 3 74.83 -16.03 -25.02
CA ARG A 3 75.41 -17.30 -24.53
C ARG A 3 74.95 -17.66 -23.11
N ARG A 4 74.67 -18.87 -22.73
CA ARG A 4 74.77 -20.31 -23.10
C ARG A 4 74.27 -21.10 -21.93
N MET A 5 73.39 -22.15 -22.10
CA MET A 5 73.77 -23.54 -22.19
C MET A 5 74.25 -24.23 -20.90
N GLY A 6 73.64 -25.38 -20.57
CA GLY A 6 74.15 -26.46 -19.68
C GLY A 6 72.99 -27.26 -19.10
N LYS A 7 72.44 -28.30 -19.61
CA LYS A 7 72.80 -29.70 -19.84
C LYS A 7 73.49 -30.42 -18.68
N LYS A 8 72.78 -31.44 -18.04
CA LYS A 8 73.20 -32.87 -17.91
C LYS A 8 72.29 -33.52 -16.84
N ILE A 9 71.55 -34.63 -17.22
CA ILE A 9 71.89 -36.05 -17.12
C ILE A 9 71.96 -36.46 -15.64
N GLY A 10 71.08 -37.30 -15.12
CA GLY A 10 70.74 -38.68 -15.33
C GLY A 10 71.02 -39.46 -14.04
N GLN A 11 70.11 -40.26 -13.62
CA GLN A 11 70.42 -41.66 -13.25
C GLN A 11 69.20 -42.41 -12.74
N ARG A 12 69.08 -43.58 -13.27
CA ARG A 12 68.12 -44.65 -12.96
C ARG A 12 68.47 -45.29 -11.62
N CYS A 13 67.52 -45.75 -10.82
CA CYS A 13 67.63 -46.97 -10.03
C CYS A 13 66.22 -47.54 -9.70
N PHE A 14 66.00 -48.68 -10.21
CA PHE A 14 65.38 -49.95 -9.82
C PHE A 14 64.46 -50.02 -8.62
N LEU A 15 63.35 -50.73 -8.90
CA LEU A 15 62.32 -51.41 -8.14
C LEU A 15 62.82 -52.08 -6.82
N PRO A 16 61.91 -52.38 -5.85
CA PRO A 16 61.09 -53.58 -6.00
C PRO A 16 59.58 -53.45 -5.60
N VAL A 17 58.82 -54.31 -6.24
CA VAL A 17 57.48 -54.71 -6.05
C VAL A 17 57.27 -55.26 -4.63
N LEU A 18 56.27 -54.70 -3.89
CA LEU A 18 55.67 -55.42 -2.76
C LEU A 18 54.15 -55.48 -2.90
N PHE A 19 53.66 -56.68 -3.11
CA PHE A 19 52.24 -57.02 -3.09
C PHE A 19 51.71 -56.80 -1.66
N PHE A 20 50.67 -55.93 -1.55
CA PHE A 20 49.80 -56.00 -0.38
C PHE A 20 48.35 -56.08 -0.87
N ALA A 21 47.81 -57.28 -0.74
CA ALA A 21 46.40 -57.54 -0.88
C ALA A 21 45.68 -56.96 0.33
N VAL A 22 44.83 -55.99 0.15
CA VAL A 22 43.89 -55.50 1.18
C VAL A 22 42.48 -55.67 0.67
N ALA A 23 41.72 -56.37 1.46
CA ALA A 23 40.33 -56.73 1.27
C ALA A 23 39.44 -55.54 0.97
N VAL A 24 38.65 -55.65 -0.12
CA VAL A 24 37.53 -54.79 -0.43
C VAL A 24 36.38 -55.16 0.51
N ALA A 25 36.26 -54.43 1.62
CA ALA A 25 35.01 -54.39 2.39
C ALA A 25 34.09 -53.39 1.71
N GLY A 26 33.04 -53.91 1.09
CA GLY A 26 32.00 -53.11 0.47
C GLY A 26 31.23 -52.27 1.51
N SER A 27 31.46 -50.96 1.52
CA SER A 27 30.57 -49.98 2.13
C SER A 27 29.68 -49.42 1.03
N SER A 28 28.49 -50.03 0.90
CA SER A 28 27.38 -49.44 0.16
C SER A 28 26.97 -48.14 0.89
N ALA A 29 27.54 -47.02 0.43
CA ALA A 29 27.03 -45.68 0.77
C ALA A 29 25.62 -45.59 0.19
N TRP A 30 24.64 -45.64 1.03
CA TRP A 30 23.28 -45.23 0.70
C TRP A 30 23.36 -43.72 0.46
N MET A 31 23.37 -43.29 -0.80
CA MET A 31 23.06 -41.97 -1.16
C MET A 31 21.58 -41.72 -0.83
N SER A 32 21.33 -41.08 0.33
CA SER A 32 20.03 -40.47 0.57
C SER A 32 19.82 -39.41 -0.51
N ALA A 33 18.94 -39.71 -1.48
CA ALA A 33 18.38 -38.70 -2.31
C ALA A 33 17.68 -37.73 -1.35
N GLN A 34 18.25 -36.54 -1.17
CA GLN A 34 17.52 -35.44 -0.58
C GLN A 34 16.39 -35.13 -1.57
N ASP A 35 15.14 -35.39 -1.13
CA ASP A 35 13.95 -34.83 -1.79
C ASP A 35 14.10 -33.33 -1.75
N GLU A 36 14.67 -32.75 -2.81
CA GLU A 36 14.56 -31.31 -3.07
C GLU A 36 13.06 -31.04 -3.29
N LYS A 37 12.41 -30.51 -2.26
CA LYS A 37 11.07 -29.95 -2.41
C LYS A 37 11.12 -28.99 -3.60
N PRO A 38 10.20 -29.13 -4.56
CA PRO A 38 10.17 -28.21 -5.69
C PRO A 38 10.12 -26.77 -5.14
N PRO A 39 10.91 -25.85 -5.71
CA PRO A 39 10.89 -24.47 -5.26
C PRO A 39 9.47 -23.94 -5.37
N ASN A 40 8.88 -23.58 -4.24
CA ASN A 40 7.60 -22.87 -4.21
C ASN A 40 7.86 -21.48 -4.78
N PHE A 41 7.58 -21.31 -6.06
CA PHE A 41 7.54 -19.99 -6.68
C PHE A 41 6.29 -19.27 -6.18
N HIS A 42 6.45 -18.40 -5.18
CA HIS A 42 5.43 -17.43 -4.84
C HIS A 42 5.48 -16.34 -5.91
N VAL A 43 4.59 -16.44 -6.89
CA VAL A 43 4.35 -15.34 -7.81
C VAL A 43 3.55 -14.31 -7.02
N VAL A 44 4.20 -13.26 -6.55
CA VAL A 44 3.51 -12.08 -6.01
C VAL A 44 2.88 -11.37 -7.20
N VAL A 45 1.59 -11.57 -7.37
CA VAL A 45 0.82 -10.85 -8.40
C VAL A 45 0.26 -9.61 -7.74
N ASP A 46 0.82 -8.46 -8.07
CA ASP A 46 0.37 -7.18 -7.54
C ASP A 46 -1.05 -6.86 -8.00
N LEU A 47 -1.98 -6.81 -7.06
CA LEU A 47 -3.35 -6.39 -7.32
C LEU A 47 -3.42 -4.87 -7.45
N VAL A 48 -3.72 -4.39 -8.63
CA VAL A 48 -3.93 -2.96 -8.87
C VAL A 48 -5.33 -2.57 -8.45
N GLN A 49 -5.42 -1.70 -7.45
CA GLN A 49 -6.68 -1.16 -6.93
C GLN A 49 -6.99 0.19 -7.55
N LEU A 50 -8.22 0.36 -8.04
CA LEU A 50 -8.76 1.62 -8.55
C LEU A 50 -9.97 2.07 -7.74
N ASN A 51 -9.95 3.32 -7.33
CA ASN A 51 -11.11 4.03 -6.84
C ASN A 51 -11.69 4.85 -8.00
N VAL A 52 -12.95 4.60 -8.34
CA VAL A 52 -13.61 5.19 -9.52
C VAL A 52 -14.87 5.92 -9.09
N ALA A 53 -14.89 7.23 -9.22
CA ALA A 53 -16.12 8.01 -9.10
C ALA A 53 -16.82 8.06 -10.45
N VAL A 54 -18.13 7.88 -10.45
CA VAL A 54 -18.98 8.07 -11.62
C VAL A 54 -20.06 9.08 -11.29
N THR A 55 -20.08 10.20 -12.01
CA THR A 55 -21.03 11.31 -11.75
C THR A 55 -21.78 11.71 -12.99
N ASP A 56 -22.97 12.29 -12.81
CA ASP A 56 -23.71 12.96 -13.87
C ASP A 56 -23.17 14.38 -14.11
N ASN A 57 -23.75 15.07 -15.10
CA ASN A 57 -23.38 16.46 -15.45
C ASN A 57 -23.68 17.47 -14.33
N LYS A 58 -24.40 17.08 -13.28
CA LYS A 58 -24.70 17.92 -12.11
C LYS A 58 -23.80 17.59 -10.92
N GLY A 59 -22.89 16.61 -11.08
CA GLY A 59 -22.02 16.13 -10.01
C GLY A 59 -22.67 15.10 -9.08
N ASN A 60 -23.90 14.62 -9.36
CA ASN A 60 -24.50 13.55 -8.54
C ASN A 60 -23.86 12.21 -8.87
N TYR A 61 -23.61 11.39 -7.84
CA TYR A 61 -23.07 10.05 -8.03
C TYR A 61 -24.07 9.12 -8.72
N VAL A 62 -23.55 8.33 -9.65
CA VAL A 62 -24.29 7.28 -10.35
C VAL A 62 -24.01 5.96 -9.66
N THR A 63 -25.00 5.41 -9.00
CA THR A 63 -24.93 4.18 -8.21
C THR A 63 -25.53 2.98 -8.94
N GLY A 64 -25.25 1.75 -8.46
CA GLY A 64 -25.84 0.52 -8.98
C GLY A 64 -25.30 0.08 -10.33
N LEU A 65 -24.13 0.59 -10.78
CA LEU A 65 -23.44 0.09 -11.96
C LEU A 65 -22.85 -1.31 -11.69
N LYS A 66 -22.79 -2.12 -12.74
CA LYS A 66 -22.28 -3.49 -12.68
C LYS A 66 -20.85 -3.55 -13.24
N PRO A 67 -20.05 -4.58 -12.91
CA PRO A 67 -18.73 -4.78 -13.50
C PRO A 67 -18.73 -4.77 -15.02
N SER A 68 -19.81 -5.30 -15.64
CA SER A 68 -19.99 -5.32 -17.10
C SER A 68 -20.15 -3.93 -17.75
N ASP A 69 -20.50 -2.93 -16.94
CA ASP A 69 -20.67 -1.55 -17.42
C ASP A 69 -19.32 -0.83 -17.57
N PHE A 70 -18.24 -1.44 -17.09
CA PHE A 70 -16.89 -0.87 -17.14
C PHE A 70 -15.99 -1.59 -18.14
N VAL A 71 -15.21 -0.83 -18.88
CA VAL A 71 -14.04 -1.31 -19.63
C VAL A 71 -12.79 -0.64 -19.07
N LEU A 72 -11.89 -1.47 -18.62
CA LEU A 72 -10.61 -1.08 -18.05
C LEU A 72 -9.48 -1.45 -19.01
N THR A 73 -8.59 -0.52 -19.29
CA THR A 73 -7.37 -0.75 -20.06
C THR A 73 -6.15 -0.18 -19.36
N GLU A 74 -5.02 -0.87 -19.48
CA GLU A 74 -3.70 -0.44 -19.06
C GLU A 74 -2.79 -0.42 -20.29
N ASP A 75 -2.23 0.74 -20.64
CA ASP A 75 -1.49 0.95 -21.90
C ASP A 75 -2.23 0.45 -23.14
N GLY A 76 -3.56 0.55 -23.15
CA GLY A 76 -4.43 0.04 -24.22
C GLY A 76 -4.73 -1.47 -24.14
N ILE A 77 -4.06 -2.23 -23.27
CA ILE A 77 -4.33 -3.65 -23.02
C ILE A 77 -5.54 -3.78 -22.11
N ARG A 78 -6.59 -4.49 -22.58
CA ARG A 78 -7.80 -4.71 -21.81
C ARG A 78 -7.53 -5.57 -20.57
N GLN A 79 -7.99 -5.12 -19.41
CA GLN A 79 -7.85 -5.80 -18.14
C GLN A 79 -9.15 -6.47 -17.71
N LYS A 80 -9.03 -7.62 -17.02
CA LYS A 80 -10.18 -8.28 -16.38
C LYS A 80 -10.33 -7.76 -14.95
N ILE A 81 -11.52 -7.28 -14.58
CA ILE A 81 -11.81 -6.88 -13.21
C ILE A 81 -11.87 -8.16 -12.37
N ALA A 82 -11.00 -8.24 -11.38
CA ALA A 82 -10.88 -9.39 -10.47
C ALA A 82 -11.86 -9.27 -9.29
N THR A 83 -11.97 -8.06 -8.71
CA THR A 83 -12.95 -7.78 -7.66
C THR A 83 -13.64 -6.46 -7.92
N PHE A 84 -14.89 -6.35 -7.46
CA PHE A 84 -15.74 -5.19 -7.66
C PHE A 84 -16.53 -4.90 -6.38
N GLY A 85 -16.59 -3.63 -6.01
CA GLY A 85 -17.40 -3.15 -4.89
C GLY A 85 -17.90 -1.74 -5.13
N GLU A 86 -18.96 -1.35 -4.43
CA GLU A 86 -19.52 0.00 -4.44
C GLU A 86 -19.56 0.54 -3.01
N GLY A 87 -19.10 1.75 -2.82
CA GLY A 87 -19.11 2.44 -1.53
C GLY A 87 -18.38 1.66 -0.45
N ASN A 88 -19.02 1.49 0.69
CA ASN A 88 -18.49 0.80 1.85
C ASN A 88 -18.73 -0.73 1.83
N GLN A 89 -19.21 -1.27 0.70
CA GLN A 89 -19.38 -2.72 0.57
C GLN A 89 -18.02 -3.42 0.37
N ALA A 90 -17.91 -4.61 0.94
CA ALA A 90 -16.75 -5.46 0.69
C ALA A 90 -16.68 -5.81 -0.81
N PRO A 91 -15.52 -5.61 -1.47
CA PRO A 91 -15.37 -5.98 -2.87
C PRO A 91 -15.60 -7.48 -3.05
N GLN A 92 -16.49 -7.83 -3.99
CA GLN A 92 -16.80 -9.22 -4.33
C GLN A 92 -15.85 -9.74 -5.40
N ALA A 93 -15.35 -10.96 -5.24
CA ALA A 93 -14.53 -11.62 -6.24
C ALA A 93 -15.37 -11.98 -7.47
N LEU A 94 -14.88 -11.64 -8.65
CA LEU A 94 -15.51 -11.94 -9.94
C LEU A 94 -14.77 -13.05 -10.70
N ILE A 95 -13.56 -13.41 -10.26
CA ILE A 95 -12.72 -14.44 -10.86
C ILE A 95 -12.58 -15.57 -9.85
N ASP A 96 -13.04 -16.77 -10.21
CA ASP A 96 -12.80 -18.00 -9.47
C ASP A 96 -11.40 -18.53 -9.84
N PHE A 97 -10.38 -18.16 -9.09
CA PHE A 97 -9.00 -18.63 -9.31
C PHE A 97 -8.86 -20.17 -9.22
N ALA A 98 -9.78 -20.85 -8.54
CA ALA A 98 -9.80 -22.30 -8.43
C ALA A 98 -10.15 -23.00 -9.74
N LYS A 99 -10.85 -22.34 -10.68
CA LYS A 99 -11.26 -22.93 -11.97
C LYS A 99 -10.26 -22.70 -13.11
N ASP A 100 -9.40 -21.67 -13.02
CA ASP A 100 -8.49 -21.33 -14.12
C ASP A 100 -7.16 -22.12 -14.04
N GLN A 101 -6.95 -22.93 -13.00
CA GLN A 101 -5.77 -23.81 -12.86
C GLN A 101 -6.05 -25.29 -13.15
N SER A 102 -7.23 -25.65 -13.63
CA SER A 102 -7.60 -27.04 -13.91
C SER A 102 -7.80 -27.31 -15.39
N GLU A 103 -6.71 -27.51 -16.12
CA GLU A 103 -6.63 -28.61 -17.08
C GLU A 103 -5.69 -29.67 -16.49
N PRO A 104 -6.22 -30.68 -15.78
CA PRO A 104 -5.39 -31.80 -15.36
C PRO A 104 -5.40 -32.88 -16.43
N LYS A 105 -4.22 -33.24 -16.89
CA LYS A 105 -3.99 -34.59 -17.44
C LYS A 105 -4.40 -35.61 -16.36
N THR A 106 -5.35 -36.44 -16.75
CA THR A 106 -5.85 -37.59 -16.03
C THR A 106 -4.71 -38.48 -15.53
N VAL A 107 -4.59 -38.65 -14.21
CA VAL A 107 -3.91 -39.77 -13.56
C VAL A 107 -4.86 -40.28 -12.47
N GLU A 108 -5.15 -41.60 -12.53
CA GLU A 108 -6.08 -42.31 -11.66
C GLU A 108 -5.69 -42.28 -10.17
N PRO A 109 -6.68 -42.40 -9.27
CA PRO A 109 -6.46 -42.21 -7.83
C PRO A 109 -5.95 -43.48 -7.18
N GLN A 110 -4.86 -43.40 -6.44
CA GLN A 110 -4.54 -44.35 -5.38
C GLN A 110 -4.88 -43.72 -4.03
N THR A 111 -5.83 -44.38 -3.37
CA THR A 111 -6.36 -44.10 -2.05
C THR A 111 -5.33 -44.45 -1.00
N GLU A 112 -4.77 -43.50 -0.26
CA GLU A 112 -4.26 -43.76 1.09
C GLU A 112 -4.69 -42.66 2.03
N LEU A 113 -5.53 -43.07 2.99
CA LEU A 113 -5.98 -42.28 4.12
C LEU A 113 -4.79 -41.96 5.03
N HIS A 114 -4.32 -40.73 5.03
CA HIS A 114 -3.50 -40.20 6.10
C HIS A 114 -4.27 -39.09 6.80
N GLU A 115 -4.50 -39.35 8.08
CA GLU A 115 -5.11 -38.49 9.07
C GLU A 115 -4.38 -37.11 9.07
N ALA A 116 -5.09 -36.05 8.63
CA ALA A 116 -4.55 -34.73 8.58
C ALA A 116 -4.47 -34.14 9.99
N ALA A 117 -3.28 -33.77 10.40
CA ALA A 117 -3.07 -32.87 11.53
C ALA A 117 -3.82 -31.54 11.33
N PRO A 118 -4.32 -30.88 12.39
CA PRO A 118 -5.08 -29.66 12.25
C PRO A 118 -4.21 -28.55 11.64
N VAL A 119 -4.58 -28.14 10.46
CA VAL A 119 -4.05 -26.94 9.79
C VAL A 119 -4.44 -25.78 10.69
N ALA A 120 -3.46 -25.03 11.18
CA ALA A 120 -3.68 -23.76 11.87
C ALA A 120 -4.61 -22.91 10.99
N GLU A 121 -5.76 -22.53 11.56
CA GLU A 121 -6.72 -21.65 10.92
C GLU A 121 -6.00 -20.38 10.48
N GLY A 122 -5.75 -20.27 9.18
CA GLY A 122 -5.35 -19.02 8.55
C GLY A 122 -6.39 -18.00 8.94
N GLN A 123 -5.95 -16.91 9.55
CA GLN A 123 -6.81 -15.79 9.89
C GLN A 123 -7.62 -15.43 8.64
N ASN A 124 -8.91 -15.73 8.66
CA ASN A 124 -9.89 -15.18 7.74
C ASN A 124 -9.84 -13.66 7.93
N VAL A 125 -8.99 -13.00 7.16
CA VAL A 125 -9.03 -11.55 7.04
C VAL A 125 -10.35 -11.26 6.34
N SER A 126 -11.39 -11.03 7.14
CA SER A 126 -12.65 -10.47 6.62
C SER A 126 -12.28 -9.29 5.75
N PRO A 127 -12.76 -9.23 4.49
CA PRO A 127 -12.47 -8.09 3.63
C PRO A 127 -12.84 -6.85 4.41
N LEU A 128 -11.86 -5.95 4.65
CA LEU A 128 -12.07 -4.75 5.45
C LEU A 128 -13.15 -3.92 4.77
N VAL A 129 -14.30 -3.87 5.39
CA VAL A 129 -15.42 -3.02 4.99
C VAL A 129 -15.07 -1.60 5.40
N GLY A 130 -15.32 -0.61 4.54
CA GLY A 130 -14.99 0.78 4.78
C GLY A 130 -13.63 1.22 4.20
N ALA A 131 -13.23 2.41 4.52
CA ALA A 131 -11.98 3.01 4.08
C ALA A 131 -11.04 3.29 5.25
N ASN A 132 -9.73 3.26 4.99
CA ASN A 132 -8.71 3.79 5.88
C ASN A 132 -8.47 5.25 5.48
N VAL A 133 -8.94 6.17 6.29
CA VAL A 133 -8.88 7.62 6.06
C VAL A 133 -7.72 8.21 6.86
N PHE A 134 -6.72 8.74 6.16
CA PHE A 134 -5.56 9.39 6.75
C PHE A 134 -5.75 10.90 6.63
N ILE A 135 -6.03 11.57 7.75
CA ILE A 135 -6.17 13.03 7.79
C ILE A 135 -4.81 13.64 8.05
N LEU A 136 -4.36 14.54 7.17
CA LEU A 136 -3.13 15.31 7.33
C LEU A 136 -3.49 16.78 7.55
N PHE A 137 -3.30 17.26 8.76
CA PHE A 137 -3.66 18.60 9.19
C PHE A 137 -2.42 19.51 9.26
N ASP A 138 -2.46 20.57 8.49
CA ASP A 138 -1.47 21.64 8.51
C ASP A 138 -1.62 22.48 9.78
N THR A 139 -0.60 22.46 10.61
CA THR A 139 -0.52 23.26 11.84
C THR A 139 0.52 24.39 11.76
N SER A 140 1.05 24.64 10.56
CA SER A 140 2.05 25.68 10.33
C SER A 140 1.50 27.10 10.54
N ASN A 141 2.39 28.08 10.48
CA ASN A 141 2.05 29.49 10.62
C ASN A 141 1.07 29.99 9.52
N TYR A 142 0.97 29.29 8.38
CA TYR A 142 0.00 29.59 7.33
C TYR A 142 -1.45 29.27 7.74
N MET A 143 -1.65 28.48 8.80
CA MET A 143 -2.96 28.10 9.31
C MET A 143 -3.40 28.91 10.56
N TYR A 144 -2.55 29.76 11.15
CA TYR A 144 -2.83 30.40 12.44
C TYR A 144 -4.21 31.10 12.52
N ARG A 145 -4.59 31.85 11.48
CA ARG A 145 -5.85 32.62 11.49
C ARG A 145 -7.10 31.73 11.47
N GLY A 146 -6.99 30.49 11.03
CA GLY A 146 -8.10 29.54 10.89
C GLY A 146 -7.96 28.31 11.78
N PHE A 147 -6.94 28.24 12.64
CA PHE A 147 -6.55 27.01 13.34
C PHE A 147 -7.69 26.37 14.13
N ALA A 148 -8.39 27.14 14.97
CA ALA A 148 -9.50 26.62 15.76
C ALA A 148 -10.69 26.16 14.90
N PHE A 149 -11.00 26.92 13.83
CA PHE A 149 -12.04 26.53 12.88
C PHE A 149 -11.68 25.27 12.11
N ALA A 150 -10.40 25.11 11.73
CA ALA A 150 -9.89 23.91 11.10
C ALA A 150 -10.04 22.68 12.02
N GLN A 151 -9.70 22.81 13.30
CA GLN A 151 -9.91 21.76 14.28
C GLN A 151 -11.41 21.39 14.40
N ASP A 152 -12.31 22.37 14.39
CA ASP A 152 -13.76 22.10 14.45
C ASP A 152 -14.25 21.42 13.16
N ALA A 153 -13.84 21.89 11.99
CA ALA A 153 -14.21 21.30 10.71
C ALA A 153 -13.72 19.84 10.57
N ILE A 154 -12.47 19.55 10.99
CA ILE A 154 -11.93 18.20 11.02
C ILE A 154 -12.69 17.33 12.02
N ALA A 155 -13.04 17.88 13.19
CA ALA A 155 -13.80 17.14 14.20
C ALA A 155 -15.21 16.77 13.70
N ASP A 156 -15.87 17.67 12.98
CA ASP A 156 -17.18 17.42 12.37
C ASP A 156 -17.08 16.38 11.25
N PHE A 157 -16.05 16.45 10.43
CA PHE A 157 -15.77 15.43 9.41
C PHE A 157 -15.58 14.04 10.04
N VAL A 158 -14.74 13.93 11.08
CA VAL A 158 -14.51 12.66 11.82
C VAL A 158 -15.81 12.07 12.36
N ARG A 159 -16.73 12.92 12.87
CA ARG A 159 -18.05 12.47 13.34
C ARG A 159 -18.98 12.03 12.22
N SER A 160 -18.82 12.62 11.05
CA SER A 160 -19.70 12.38 9.89
C SER A 160 -19.36 11.12 9.09
N LEU A 161 -18.15 10.56 9.27
CA LEU A 161 -17.73 9.35 8.56
C LEU A 161 -18.50 8.12 9.06
N ASP A 162 -18.76 7.19 8.13
CA ASP A 162 -19.48 5.96 8.41
C ASP A 162 -18.77 5.06 9.43
N GLY A 163 -19.54 4.22 10.12
CA GLY A 163 -19.03 3.35 11.19
C GLY A 163 -17.88 2.43 10.81
N PRO A 164 -17.88 1.80 9.60
CA PRO A 164 -16.80 0.90 9.20
C PRO A 164 -15.48 1.60 8.85
N ASP A 165 -15.47 2.93 8.66
CA ASP A 165 -14.23 3.65 8.34
C ASP A 165 -13.29 3.70 9.54
N ARG A 166 -11.98 3.55 9.27
CA ARG A 166 -10.91 3.75 10.24
C ARG A 166 -10.20 5.05 9.92
N ILE A 167 -9.81 5.79 10.94
CA ILE A 167 -9.22 7.11 10.77
C ILE A 167 -7.88 7.18 11.49
N ALA A 168 -6.86 7.69 10.80
CA ALA A 168 -5.62 8.17 11.39
C ALA A 168 -5.57 9.69 11.30
N LEU A 169 -4.97 10.35 12.29
CA LEU A 169 -4.75 11.79 12.27
C LEU A 169 -3.27 12.10 12.40
N TYR A 170 -2.77 12.83 11.45
CA TYR A 170 -1.45 13.43 11.44
C TYR A 170 -1.56 14.95 11.47
N ALA A 171 -0.70 15.57 12.23
CA ALA A 171 -0.50 17.01 12.22
C ALA A 171 0.93 17.29 11.75
N TYR A 172 1.13 18.33 10.96
CA TYR A 172 2.45 18.70 10.51
C TYR A 172 2.66 20.23 10.56
N SER A 173 3.88 20.60 10.82
CA SER A 173 4.48 21.90 10.52
C SER A 173 5.81 21.62 9.83
N ARG A 174 6.96 21.86 10.46
CA ARG A 174 8.24 21.35 10.00
C ARG A 174 8.33 19.83 10.11
N ASP A 175 7.86 19.28 11.22
CA ASP A 175 7.86 17.84 11.53
C ASP A 175 6.45 17.24 11.45
N LEU A 176 6.39 15.94 11.14
CA LEU A 176 5.16 15.17 11.16
C LEU A 176 4.92 14.57 12.55
N PHE A 177 3.73 14.79 13.09
CA PHE A 177 3.27 14.22 14.35
C PHE A 177 2.02 13.35 14.14
N ARG A 178 2.04 12.09 14.58
CA ARG A 178 0.87 11.23 14.57
C ARG A 178 0.01 11.51 15.80
N ALA A 179 -1.04 12.32 15.64
CA ALA A 179 -1.96 12.71 16.72
C ALA A 179 -2.94 11.58 17.08
N ALA A 180 -3.29 10.69 16.14
CA ALA A 180 -4.02 9.46 16.41
C ALA A 180 -3.58 8.37 15.42
N PRO A 181 -3.32 7.12 15.88
CA PRO A 181 -3.08 5.98 15.00
C PRO A 181 -4.36 5.61 14.25
N LEU A 182 -4.23 4.76 13.22
CA LEU A 182 -5.39 4.27 12.46
C LEU A 182 -6.33 3.46 13.37
N THR A 183 -7.51 3.98 13.65
CA THR A 183 -8.45 3.44 14.64
C THR A 183 -9.91 3.64 14.21
N PRO A 184 -10.84 2.75 14.57
CA PRO A 184 -12.27 3.00 14.48
C PRO A 184 -12.79 3.90 15.62
N ASP A 185 -12.00 4.12 16.69
CA ASP A 185 -12.39 4.93 17.85
C ASP A 185 -12.37 6.42 17.53
N ARG A 186 -13.54 6.99 17.25
CA ARG A 186 -13.73 8.40 16.97
C ARG A 186 -13.28 9.31 18.12
N PHE A 187 -13.46 8.88 19.36
CA PHE A 187 -13.05 9.66 20.54
C PHE A 187 -11.53 9.82 20.62
N GLN A 188 -10.79 8.77 20.25
CA GLN A 188 -9.34 8.84 20.19
C GLN A 188 -8.89 9.85 19.15
N VAL A 189 -9.49 9.83 17.95
CA VAL A 189 -9.18 10.79 16.87
C VAL A 189 -9.54 12.21 17.28
N LEU A 190 -10.74 12.43 17.86
CA LEU A 190 -11.19 13.75 18.31
C LEU A 190 -10.28 14.34 19.40
N ARG A 191 -9.79 13.50 20.33
CA ARG A 191 -8.76 13.93 21.30
C ARG A 191 -7.48 14.35 20.59
N GLY A 192 -7.05 13.58 19.58
CA GLY A 192 -5.90 13.92 18.75
C GLY A 192 -6.07 15.29 18.08
N VAL A 193 -7.24 15.56 17.49
CA VAL A 193 -7.53 16.88 16.86
C VAL A 193 -7.35 18.01 17.88
N ARG A 194 -7.90 17.87 19.09
CA ARG A 194 -7.81 18.90 20.12
C ARG A 194 -6.42 19.04 20.76
N ALA A 195 -5.60 18.01 20.65
CA ALA A 195 -4.22 18.02 21.16
C ALA A 195 -3.21 18.64 20.19
N THR A 196 -3.61 18.90 18.92
CA THR A 196 -2.71 19.53 17.96
C THR A 196 -2.40 20.97 18.35
N THR A 197 -1.15 21.35 18.21
CA THR A 197 -0.64 22.70 18.52
C THR A 197 -0.12 23.36 17.26
N ALA A 198 -0.22 24.69 17.20
CA ALA A 198 0.33 25.47 16.11
C ALA A 198 1.86 25.39 16.12
N GLY A 199 2.45 25.23 14.95
CA GLY A 199 3.89 25.22 14.70
C GLY A 199 4.30 26.36 13.76
N ASP A 200 5.53 26.33 13.22
CA ASP A 200 6.06 27.42 12.41
C ASP A 200 6.03 27.12 10.91
N ASP A 201 7.12 26.57 10.36
CA ASP A 201 7.28 26.31 8.93
C ASP A 201 6.40 25.15 8.44
N ALA A 202 6.19 25.08 7.13
CA ALA A 202 5.39 24.04 6.50
C ALA A 202 6.25 23.10 5.64
N ALA A 203 6.32 21.83 6.00
CA ALA A 203 6.94 20.76 5.23
C ALA A 203 5.86 19.77 4.70
N LEU A 204 4.93 20.28 3.91
CA LEU A 204 3.76 19.54 3.43
C LEU A 204 4.12 18.28 2.64
N TYR A 205 5.04 18.40 1.68
CA TYR A 205 5.38 17.27 0.81
C TYR A 205 6.18 16.20 1.54
N ASN A 206 7.06 16.58 2.48
CA ASN A 206 7.70 15.63 3.39
C ASN A 206 6.65 14.89 4.24
N ALA A 207 5.70 15.63 4.80
CA ALA A 207 4.62 15.06 5.62
C ALA A 207 3.71 14.12 4.81
N LEU A 208 3.36 14.50 3.58
CA LEU A 208 2.61 13.63 2.66
C LEU A 208 3.36 12.36 2.32
N LEU A 209 4.66 12.45 2.00
CA LEU A 209 5.51 11.29 1.73
C LEU A 209 5.52 10.30 2.89
N LEU A 210 5.71 10.80 4.12
CA LEU A 210 5.73 9.95 5.32
C LEU A 210 4.35 9.35 5.62
N THR A 211 3.28 10.11 5.41
CA THR A 211 1.91 9.63 5.57
C THR A 211 1.58 8.53 4.55
N LEU A 212 2.02 8.67 3.29
CA LEU A 212 1.87 7.65 2.25
C LEU A 212 2.62 6.37 2.61
N LYS A 213 3.86 6.48 3.06
CA LYS A 213 4.65 5.32 3.52
C LYS A 213 3.97 4.60 4.68
N ASP A 214 3.45 5.34 5.65
CA ASP A 214 2.72 4.75 6.77
C ASP A 214 1.41 4.09 6.31
N ALA A 215 0.68 4.72 5.39
CA ALA A 215 -0.53 4.15 4.78
C ALA A 215 -0.24 2.86 3.98
N GLY A 216 0.96 2.73 3.40
CA GLY A 216 1.41 1.53 2.68
C GLY A 216 1.38 0.25 3.52
N HIS A 217 1.56 0.35 4.84
CA HIS A 217 1.52 -0.79 5.76
C HIS A 217 0.10 -1.35 6.00
N PHE A 218 -0.94 -0.66 5.55
CA PHE A 218 -2.32 -1.07 5.77
C PHE A 218 -2.96 -1.61 4.49
N THR A 219 -3.72 -2.68 4.63
CA THR A 219 -4.49 -3.29 3.54
C THR A 219 -5.87 -2.63 3.39
N GLY A 220 -6.49 -2.78 2.21
CA GLY A 220 -7.81 -2.25 1.89
C GLY A 220 -7.78 -0.86 1.27
N ARG A 221 -8.97 -0.27 1.11
CA ARG A 221 -9.11 1.04 0.49
C ARG A 221 -8.50 2.13 1.38
N LYS A 222 -7.62 2.93 0.82
CA LYS A 222 -6.90 4.02 1.51
C LYS A 222 -7.21 5.34 0.83
N VAL A 223 -7.33 6.41 1.61
CA VAL A 223 -7.43 7.78 1.11
C VAL A 223 -6.68 8.72 2.05
N ILE A 224 -6.09 9.77 1.52
CA ILE A 224 -5.49 10.85 2.30
C ILE A 224 -6.32 12.12 2.12
N VAL A 225 -6.68 12.76 3.21
CA VAL A 225 -7.39 14.05 3.24
C VAL A 225 -6.46 15.08 3.86
N VAL A 226 -5.99 16.00 3.05
CA VAL A 226 -5.10 17.10 3.46
C VAL A 226 -5.92 18.34 3.72
N PHE A 227 -5.73 18.95 4.88
CA PHE A 227 -6.29 20.24 5.20
C PHE A 227 -5.15 21.25 5.39
N SER A 228 -4.91 22.11 4.38
CA SER A 228 -3.77 23.02 4.31
C SER A 228 -4.07 24.22 3.42
N ASN A 229 -3.45 25.34 3.74
CA ASN A 229 -3.46 26.54 2.88
C ASN A 229 -2.46 26.50 1.72
N GLY A 230 -1.54 25.54 1.70
CA GLY A 230 -0.77 25.21 0.54
C GLY A 230 0.67 25.66 0.46
N PRO A 231 1.14 26.77 1.08
CA PRO A 231 2.56 27.08 1.06
C PRO A 231 3.38 25.94 1.67
N ASP A 232 4.49 25.64 1.01
CA ASP A 232 5.51 24.72 1.48
C ASP A 232 6.85 25.44 1.39
N ASN A 233 7.53 25.59 2.52
CA ASN A 233 8.80 26.31 2.61
C ASN A 233 9.92 25.49 3.22
N ASP A 234 9.66 24.24 3.64
CA ASP A 234 10.65 23.44 4.35
C ASP A 234 10.72 21.97 3.86
N SER A 235 9.97 21.59 2.81
CA SER A 235 10.08 20.26 2.22
C SER A 235 11.34 20.10 1.38
N LEU A 236 11.94 18.89 1.49
CA LEU A 236 13.08 18.48 0.68
C LEU A 236 12.65 17.70 -0.57
N VAL A 237 11.44 17.09 -0.54
CA VAL A 237 10.92 16.30 -1.65
C VAL A 237 10.03 17.15 -2.55
N PRO A 238 10.11 17.00 -3.88
CA PRO A 238 9.24 17.71 -4.80
C PRO A 238 7.81 17.12 -4.78
N PRO A 239 6.77 17.93 -5.03
CA PRO A 239 5.38 17.48 -5.06
C PRO A 239 5.10 16.42 -6.13
N GLU A 240 5.84 16.43 -7.22
CA GLU A 240 5.71 15.47 -8.32
C GLU A 240 6.04 14.04 -7.86
N ASP A 241 7.10 13.86 -7.09
CA ASP A 241 7.53 12.56 -6.57
C ASP A 241 6.48 11.99 -5.59
N VAL A 242 5.92 12.86 -4.75
CA VAL A 242 4.84 12.48 -3.82
C VAL A 242 3.58 12.09 -4.59
N GLY A 243 3.22 12.83 -5.63
CA GLY A 243 2.08 12.51 -6.50
C GLY A 243 2.27 11.18 -7.23
N GLU A 244 3.48 10.90 -7.76
CA GLU A 244 3.80 9.64 -8.43
C GLU A 244 3.73 8.45 -7.46
N LEU A 245 4.24 8.62 -6.24
CA LEU A 245 4.13 7.59 -5.20
C LEU A 245 2.66 7.31 -4.85
N ALA A 246 1.85 8.34 -4.62
CA ALA A 246 0.43 8.19 -4.31
C ALA A 246 -0.33 7.47 -5.43
N GLN A 247 -0.01 7.78 -6.70
CA GLN A 247 -0.57 7.07 -7.84
C GLN A 247 -0.13 5.60 -7.87
N SER A 248 1.14 5.31 -7.58
CA SER A 248 1.67 3.95 -7.56
C SER A 248 1.04 3.12 -6.44
N GLU A 249 0.89 3.68 -5.25
CA GLU A 249 0.20 3.06 -4.10
C GLU A 249 -1.33 3.00 -4.24
N GLY A 250 -1.91 3.64 -5.25
CA GLY A 250 -3.36 3.70 -5.46
C GLY A 250 -4.12 4.47 -4.39
N VAL A 251 -3.48 5.48 -3.80
CA VAL A 251 -4.03 6.31 -2.72
C VAL A 251 -4.51 7.64 -3.28
N PRO A 252 -5.83 7.88 -3.40
CA PRO A 252 -6.35 9.20 -3.76
C PRO A 252 -6.00 10.23 -2.69
N ILE A 253 -5.60 11.42 -3.13
CA ILE A 253 -5.32 12.56 -2.26
C ILE A 253 -6.41 13.60 -2.46
N TYR A 254 -7.14 13.92 -1.39
CA TYR A 254 -8.07 15.03 -1.33
C TYR A 254 -7.41 16.22 -0.65
N MET A 255 -7.57 17.40 -1.24
CA MET A 255 -7.00 18.63 -0.71
C MET A 255 -8.12 19.60 -0.35
N ILE A 256 -8.14 20.06 0.88
CA ILE A 256 -9.04 21.13 1.34
C ILE A 256 -8.19 22.32 1.78
N SER A 257 -8.45 23.47 1.20
CA SER A 257 -7.76 24.70 1.59
C SER A 257 -8.75 25.77 2.01
N THR A 258 -8.31 26.66 2.91
CA THR A 258 -9.10 27.81 3.35
C THR A 258 -9.01 28.95 2.33
N ARG A 259 -9.76 30.02 2.59
CA ARG A 259 -9.74 31.24 1.77
C ARG A 259 -8.34 31.83 1.59
N ALA A 260 -7.46 31.66 2.56
CA ALA A 260 -6.10 32.20 2.52
C ALA A 260 -5.25 31.59 1.37
N ALA A 261 -5.51 30.34 0.98
CA ALA A 261 -4.83 29.67 -0.13
C ALA A 261 -4.98 30.40 -1.48
N LYS A 262 -6.01 31.23 -1.65
CA LYS A 262 -6.17 32.05 -2.88
C LYS A 262 -5.06 33.08 -3.09
N LEU A 263 -4.32 33.41 -2.05
CA LEU A 263 -3.16 34.31 -2.13
C LEU A 263 -1.93 33.58 -2.67
N GLU A 264 -2.00 32.23 -2.80
CA GLU A 264 -0.91 31.34 -3.20
C GLU A 264 -1.28 30.54 -4.47
N PRO A 265 -1.32 31.18 -5.66
CA PRO A 265 -1.77 30.52 -6.90
C PRO A 265 -0.93 29.29 -7.29
N VAL A 266 0.36 29.29 -6.97
CA VAL A 266 1.26 28.16 -7.27
C VAL A 266 0.86 26.95 -6.47
N SER A 267 0.62 27.10 -5.17
CA SER A 267 0.20 26.01 -4.29
C SER A 267 -1.16 25.44 -4.69
N THR A 268 -2.12 26.30 -5.04
CA THR A 268 -3.45 25.83 -5.50
C THR A 268 -3.37 25.05 -6.81
N ALA A 269 -2.48 25.43 -7.73
CA ALA A 269 -2.26 24.69 -8.97
C ALA A 269 -1.61 23.32 -8.73
N VAL A 270 -0.67 23.22 -7.79
CA VAL A 270 -0.06 21.95 -7.38
C VAL A 270 -1.12 21.04 -6.76
N PHE A 271 -1.93 21.55 -5.85
CA PHE A 271 -3.02 20.84 -5.21
C PHE A 271 -4.00 20.25 -6.23
N GLY A 272 -4.46 21.08 -7.19
CA GLY A 272 -5.36 20.62 -8.25
C GLY A 272 -4.76 19.47 -9.06
N ARG A 273 -3.51 19.62 -9.53
CA ARG A 273 -2.84 18.56 -10.31
C ARG A 273 -2.62 17.27 -9.53
N MET A 274 -2.17 17.37 -8.27
CA MET A 274 -1.92 16.20 -7.44
C MET A 274 -3.22 15.44 -7.13
N ALA A 275 -4.27 16.14 -6.75
CA ALA A 275 -5.57 15.55 -6.49
C ALA A 275 -6.13 14.86 -7.74
N GLU A 276 -6.18 15.53 -8.88
CA GLU A 276 -6.65 14.99 -10.16
C GLU A 276 -5.84 13.74 -10.57
N ALA A 277 -4.52 13.82 -10.52
CA ALA A 277 -3.63 12.74 -10.92
C ALA A 277 -3.85 11.46 -10.08
N THR A 278 -4.12 11.60 -8.79
CA THR A 278 -4.35 10.48 -7.86
C THR A 278 -5.79 9.97 -7.84
N GLY A 279 -6.72 10.64 -8.52
CA GLY A 279 -8.15 10.33 -8.55
C GLY A 279 -8.94 10.90 -7.37
N GLY A 280 -8.32 11.78 -6.58
CA GLY A 280 -8.98 12.60 -5.57
C GLY A 280 -9.52 13.90 -6.13
N GLU A 281 -9.74 14.90 -5.26
CA GLU A 281 -10.25 16.21 -5.64
C GLU A 281 -9.69 17.33 -4.74
N ALA A 282 -9.53 18.54 -5.29
CA ALA A 282 -9.06 19.69 -4.54
C ALA A 282 -10.19 20.73 -4.37
N TYR A 283 -10.45 21.11 -3.13
CA TYR A 283 -11.48 22.05 -2.73
C TYR A 283 -10.84 23.35 -2.22
N PHE A 284 -11.14 24.46 -2.87
CA PHE A 284 -10.63 25.79 -2.53
C PHE A 284 -11.74 26.61 -1.87
N ALA A 285 -11.90 26.44 -0.58
CA ALA A 285 -12.95 27.04 0.20
C ALA A 285 -12.82 28.58 0.26
N LYS A 286 -13.95 29.27 0.17
CA LYS A 286 -14.04 30.75 0.30
C LYS A 286 -14.57 31.14 1.67
N SER A 287 -15.17 30.21 2.36
CA SER A 287 -15.79 30.37 3.67
C SER A 287 -15.76 29.05 4.44
N TRP A 288 -16.01 29.11 5.74
CA TRP A 288 -16.14 27.91 6.59
C TRP A 288 -17.26 26.95 6.12
N LYS A 289 -18.33 27.49 5.47
CA LYS A 289 -19.36 26.65 4.85
C LYS A 289 -18.85 25.84 3.68
N ASP A 290 -17.96 26.43 2.88
CA ASP A 290 -17.35 25.73 1.76
C ASP A 290 -16.39 24.64 2.27
N GLU A 291 -15.71 24.86 3.40
CA GLU A 291 -14.87 23.84 4.04
C GLU A 291 -15.73 22.66 4.52
N GLN A 292 -16.85 22.92 5.21
CA GLN A 292 -17.80 21.89 5.59
C GLN A 292 -18.37 21.15 4.37
N GLN A 293 -18.70 21.89 3.31
CA GLN A 293 -19.18 21.26 2.06
C GLN A 293 -18.10 20.40 1.40
N ALA A 294 -16.84 20.81 1.43
CA ALA A 294 -15.72 20.00 0.92
C ALA A 294 -15.60 18.68 1.69
N PHE A 295 -15.65 18.73 3.00
CA PHE A 295 -15.64 17.51 3.82
C PHE A 295 -16.87 16.62 3.56
N ALA A 296 -18.06 17.21 3.38
CA ALA A 296 -19.25 16.46 3.02
C ALA A 296 -19.09 15.78 1.66
N SER A 297 -18.52 16.49 0.66
CA SER A 297 -18.24 15.92 -0.67
C SER A 297 -17.25 14.76 -0.61
N ILE A 298 -16.20 14.84 0.23
CA ILE A 298 -15.26 13.74 0.43
C ILE A 298 -15.97 12.54 1.08
N ARG A 299 -16.78 12.75 2.10
CA ARG A 299 -17.58 11.68 2.71
C ARG A 299 -18.49 11.00 1.69
N ASP A 300 -19.18 11.80 0.87
CA ASP A 300 -20.07 11.29 -0.17
C ASP A 300 -19.29 10.52 -1.25
N ASP A 301 -18.08 10.95 -1.61
CA ASP A 301 -17.14 10.19 -2.45
C ASP A 301 -16.84 8.81 -1.83
N LEU A 302 -16.43 8.78 -0.57
CA LEU A 302 -16.11 7.53 0.12
C LEU A 302 -17.28 6.56 0.14
N ALA A 303 -18.50 7.07 0.24
CA ALA A 303 -19.72 6.27 0.25
C ALA A 303 -20.15 5.74 -1.12
N HIS A 304 -19.67 6.33 -2.23
CA HIS A 304 -20.19 6.04 -3.58
C HIS A 304 -19.12 5.64 -4.61
N LEU A 305 -17.82 5.66 -4.24
CA LEU A 305 -16.75 5.19 -5.13
C LEU A 305 -16.91 3.71 -5.45
N TYR A 306 -16.69 3.37 -6.71
CA TYR A 306 -16.50 1.98 -7.13
C TYR A 306 -15.06 1.54 -6.88
N ALA A 307 -14.87 0.41 -6.23
CA ALA A 307 -13.58 -0.27 -6.11
C ALA A 307 -13.46 -1.29 -7.24
N LEU A 308 -12.55 -1.05 -8.17
CA LEU A 308 -12.23 -1.92 -9.29
C LEU A 308 -10.80 -2.44 -9.09
N ASN A 309 -10.66 -3.74 -8.87
CA ASN A 309 -9.33 -4.31 -8.70
C ASN A 309 -9.05 -5.30 -9.83
N TYR A 310 -7.82 -5.33 -10.33
CA TYR A 310 -7.41 -6.22 -11.39
C TYR A 310 -5.98 -6.69 -11.22
N TYR A 311 -5.68 -7.86 -11.79
CA TYR A 311 -4.31 -8.34 -11.93
C TYR A 311 -3.81 -7.93 -13.32
N PRO A 312 -2.73 -7.14 -13.40
CA PRO A 312 -2.22 -6.66 -14.68
C PRO A 312 -1.89 -7.81 -15.62
N GLN A 313 -2.39 -7.73 -16.88
CA GLN A 313 -1.96 -8.62 -17.94
C GLN A 313 -0.47 -8.34 -18.26
N PRO A 314 0.27 -9.34 -18.79
CA PRO A 314 1.65 -9.15 -19.16
C PRO A 314 1.84 -7.88 -19.99
N ASN A 315 2.68 -6.96 -19.49
CA ASN A 315 2.97 -5.68 -20.11
C ASN A 315 4.49 -5.47 -20.09
N PRO A 316 5.14 -5.28 -21.26
CA PRO A 316 6.59 -5.05 -21.32
C PRO A 316 7.00 -3.68 -20.74
N ASN A 317 6.05 -2.75 -20.57
CA ASN A 317 6.32 -1.43 -20.03
C ASN A 317 6.61 -1.52 -18.53
N GLN A 318 7.88 -1.31 -18.15
CA GLN A 318 8.31 -1.24 -16.75
C GLN A 318 8.32 0.21 -16.20
N GLY A 319 7.98 1.17 -17.06
CA GLY A 319 7.87 2.58 -16.69
C GLY A 319 6.45 2.94 -16.24
N TRP A 320 6.04 4.14 -16.60
CA TRP A 320 4.68 4.64 -16.34
C TRP A 320 3.66 3.86 -17.17
N ARG A 321 2.62 3.33 -16.53
CA ARG A 321 1.50 2.61 -17.14
C ARG A 321 0.22 3.44 -17.08
N ALA A 322 -0.29 3.80 -18.23
CA ALA A 322 -1.50 4.61 -18.33
C ALA A 322 -2.76 3.76 -18.11
N ILE A 323 -3.65 4.19 -17.23
CA ILE A 323 -4.94 3.56 -16.96
C ILE A 323 -6.05 4.35 -17.65
N SER A 324 -6.97 3.64 -18.28
CA SER A 324 -8.22 4.23 -18.79
C SER A 324 -9.41 3.37 -18.40
N VAL A 325 -10.37 4.00 -17.74
CA VAL A 325 -11.66 3.43 -17.39
C VAL A 325 -12.73 4.09 -18.25
N LYS A 326 -13.58 3.30 -18.90
CA LYS A 326 -14.69 3.79 -19.72
C LYS A 326 -15.97 3.04 -19.36
N LEU A 327 -17.11 3.72 -19.48
CA LEU A 327 -18.41 3.10 -19.36
C LEU A 327 -18.90 2.58 -20.72
N VAL A 328 -19.54 1.41 -20.71
CA VAL A 328 -20.08 0.74 -21.89
C VAL A 328 -21.57 0.97 -22.02
N GLY A 329 -21.99 1.32 -23.22
CA GLY A 329 -23.40 1.53 -23.56
C GLY A 329 -23.77 2.99 -23.72
N GLU A 330 -24.65 3.26 -24.70
CA GLU A 330 -25.04 4.62 -25.11
C GLU A 330 -25.63 5.43 -23.94
N ARG A 331 -26.39 4.77 -23.04
CA ARG A 331 -27.00 5.41 -21.87
C ARG A 331 -25.99 5.93 -20.85
N LEU A 332 -24.80 5.31 -20.81
CA LEU A 332 -23.76 5.61 -19.81
C LEU A 332 -22.71 6.62 -20.30
N LYS A 333 -22.65 6.92 -21.60
CA LYS A 333 -21.68 7.85 -22.19
C LYS A 333 -21.78 9.28 -21.66
N LYS A 334 -22.92 9.66 -21.08
CA LYS A 334 -23.16 11.00 -20.52
C LYS A 334 -22.54 11.22 -19.15
N TYR A 335 -22.04 10.16 -18.51
CA TYR A 335 -21.47 10.24 -17.18
C TYR A 335 -19.98 10.50 -17.21
N HIS A 336 -19.50 11.17 -16.20
CA HIS A 336 -18.08 11.50 -16.01
C HIS A 336 -17.43 10.48 -15.09
N ILE A 337 -16.20 10.11 -15.42
CA ILE A 337 -15.39 9.19 -14.62
C ILE A 337 -14.21 9.96 -14.06
N ARG A 338 -13.94 9.77 -12.75
CA ARG A 338 -12.75 10.25 -12.08
C ARG A 338 -12.04 9.06 -11.41
N THR A 339 -10.77 8.88 -11.74
CA THR A 339 -9.87 7.88 -11.19
C THR A 339 -8.44 8.28 -11.47
N ARG A 340 -7.43 7.63 -10.87
CA ARG A 340 -6.03 7.91 -11.21
C ARG A 340 -5.75 7.62 -12.67
N SER A 341 -4.86 8.42 -13.26
CA SER A 341 -4.51 8.34 -14.69
C SER A 341 -3.51 7.23 -15.03
N GLY A 342 -2.85 6.66 -14.05
CA GLY A 342 -1.85 5.61 -14.23
C GLY A 342 -1.06 5.34 -12.97
N TYR A 343 0.02 4.58 -13.10
CA TYR A 343 0.93 4.26 -12.01
C TYR A 343 2.29 3.79 -12.57
N ARG A 344 3.31 3.80 -11.72
CA ARG A 344 4.58 3.11 -11.98
C ARG A 344 4.60 1.82 -11.16
N PRO A 345 4.82 0.63 -11.79
CA PRO A 345 4.97 -0.61 -11.03
C PRO A 345 6.11 -0.47 -10.02
N LEU A 346 5.85 -0.84 -8.77
CA LEU A 346 6.88 -0.86 -7.74
C LEU A 346 7.82 -2.04 -7.99
N PRO A 347 9.14 -1.90 -7.81
CA PRO A 347 10.07 -3.01 -7.94
C PRO A 347 9.74 -4.11 -6.91
N ALA A 348 9.82 -5.38 -7.32
CA ALA A 348 9.50 -6.52 -6.43
C ALA A 348 10.31 -6.54 -5.12
N HIS A 349 11.49 -5.92 -5.09
CA HIS A 349 12.31 -5.79 -3.88
C HIS A 349 11.72 -4.83 -2.83
N ALA A 350 10.96 -3.82 -3.23
CA ALA A 350 10.34 -2.89 -2.27
C ALA A 350 9.25 -3.56 -1.42
N LEU A 351 8.66 -4.65 -1.93
CA LEU A 351 7.63 -5.43 -1.22
C LEU A 351 8.23 -6.49 -0.29
N ALA A 352 9.44 -7.00 -0.58
CA ALA A 352 10.12 -7.98 0.27
C ALA A 352 10.64 -7.35 1.57
N ASP A 353 11.17 -6.13 1.50
CA ASP A 353 11.70 -5.41 2.67
C ASP A 353 10.58 -5.07 3.67
N THR A 354 9.36 -4.76 3.18
CA THR A 354 8.21 -4.51 4.06
C THR A 354 7.66 -5.78 4.71
N ALA A 355 7.78 -6.94 4.07
CA ALA A 355 7.35 -8.23 4.64
C ALA A 355 8.33 -8.73 5.71
N ASP A 356 9.64 -8.54 5.53
CA ASP A 356 10.66 -8.93 6.51
C ASP A 356 10.66 -8.01 7.74
N GLU A 357 10.40 -6.71 7.56
CA GLU A 357 10.29 -5.76 8.67
C GLU A 357 9.02 -6.02 9.50
N ALA A 358 7.91 -6.40 8.87
CA ALA A 358 6.68 -6.80 9.55
C ALA A 358 6.86 -8.10 10.35
N LEU A 359 7.65 -9.06 9.87
CA LEU A 359 7.97 -10.31 10.58
C LEU A 359 8.98 -10.09 11.71
N SER A 360 9.88 -9.12 11.61
CA SER A 360 10.87 -8.81 12.65
C SER A 360 10.27 -8.11 13.87
N THR A 361 9.15 -7.40 13.71
CA THR A 361 8.46 -6.69 14.81
C THR A 361 7.58 -7.60 15.67
N VAL A 362 7.39 -8.89 15.30
CA VAL A 362 6.57 -9.88 16.03
C VAL A 362 7.41 -10.77 16.94
N ARG A 363 8.63 -10.42 17.33
CA ARG A 363 9.33 -11.15 18.39
C ARG A 363 8.80 -10.72 19.76
N PRO A 364 8.14 -11.62 20.53
CA PRO A 364 7.78 -11.32 21.91
C PRO A 364 9.07 -11.19 22.71
N THR A 365 9.34 -10.05 23.26
CA THR A 365 10.30 -9.86 24.35
C THR A 365 9.78 -10.65 25.55
N VAL A 366 10.28 -11.86 25.73
CA VAL A 366 10.13 -12.57 27.02
C VAL A 366 10.96 -11.78 28.02
N GLY A 367 10.28 -10.95 28.80
CA GLY A 367 10.86 -10.21 29.92
C GLY A 367 11.37 -11.23 30.93
N ALA A 368 12.70 -11.26 31.15
CA ALA A 368 13.29 -11.95 32.27
C ALA A 368 12.80 -11.31 33.56
N VAL A 369 12.08 -12.09 34.35
CA VAL A 369 11.70 -11.73 35.73
C VAL A 369 12.99 -11.69 36.56
N PRO A 370 13.37 -10.57 37.22
CA PRO A 370 14.51 -10.59 38.14
C PRO A 370 14.16 -11.41 39.38
N ALA A 371 15.07 -12.34 39.73
CA ALA A 371 14.96 -13.13 40.95
C ALA A 371 14.93 -12.22 42.19
N ALA A 372 13.98 -12.45 43.07
CA ALA A 372 13.87 -11.77 44.36
C ALA A 372 15.04 -12.18 45.27
N ASP A 373 15.86 -11.18 45.67
CA ASP A 373 16.87 -11.34 46.72
C ASP A 373 16.18 -11.62 48.07
N SER A 374 16.52 -12.78 48.63
CA SER A 374 16.12 -13.16 50.00
C SER A 374 16.92 -12.36 51.00
N VAL A 375 16.25 -11.43 51.67
CA VAL A 375 16.79 -10.76 52.87
C VAL A 375 16.57 -11.67 54.07
N ALA A 376 17.66 -12.15 54.67
CA ALA A 376 17.65 -12.88 55.94
C ALA A 376 17.50 -11.86 57.10
N PRO A 377 16.77 -12.23 58.19
CA PRO A 377 16.66 -11.37 59.37
C PRO A 377 17.93 -11.43 60.20
N LYS A 378 18.40 -10.27 60.66
CA LYS A 378 19.37 -10.15 61.74
C LYS A 378 18.64 -9.87 63.02
N GLU A 379 19.06 -10.60 64.06
CA GLU A 379 18.72 -10.41 65.47
C GLU A 379 18.98 -9.00 65.98
#